data_77df4aced6cd7403df148330b4d89f09
#
_entry.id   77df4aced6cd7403df148330b4d89f09
#
_cell.length_a   1.000
_cell.length_b   1.000
_cell.length_c   1.000
_cell.angle_alpha   90.00
_cell.angle_beta   90.00
_cell.angle_gamma   90.00
#
_symmetry.space_group_name_H-M   'P 1'
#
loop_
_entity.id
_entity.type
_entity.pdbx_description
1 polymer ?
#
loop_
_entity_poly.entity_id
_entity_poly.type
_entity_poly.pdbx_seq_one_letter_code
_entity_poly.pdbx_strand_id
1 'polypeptide(L)'
;MRRGIAAAVLATAIAVSASACGSSGSSASGSAASAGPVTITWWDTSDATNEAPTYKALVAQFERANPNIKVNYVSVPFADAQTKFTTAAAAGKGAPDVLRSDVGWVAGFAQQGYLVPLDGTPAAAEKASFEQQLITQATYQGKLYGIPEVTDTLALMYNKAIFAKAGITAAPTTWDQLKADAAQIKQKAGVDGFDFNPNSYYAMPFLYGEGTDMIDVANKKLEFNSAAAIKGINTLKDLISAPGVAKLDTTANGYANIMDAFESGKVASIIQGPWETTNVFKGSSFTDKSNLGIAAVPAGSAGKAGAPIGGHNLVAYAGSDAAHQAASEKLIAFLTSAASQTTIATKNATLPTRQDAYTSAVTANPGIAGFQAVLSAGMPRPANAQYSSLYGPFGTELTKILTGQESVQAGMSNVTVQSQKLLPDYAAQ
;
A
#
# COMPACT_ATOMS: atom_id res chain seq x y z
N MET A 1 66.49 15.22 -30.37
CA MET A 1 67.22 16.29 -29.62
C MET A 1 66.75 16.16 -28.18
N ARG A 2 67.47 15.45 -27.30
CA ARG A 2 68.49 15.99 -26.35
C ARG A 2 67.87 17.14 -25.54
N ARG A 3 67.68 17.07 -24.18
CA ARG A 3 68.48 16.80 -22.97
C ARG A 3 67.52 17.00 -21.81
N GLY A 4 67.39 16.37 -20.66
CA GLY A 4 68.44 15.80 -19.79
C GLY A 4 68.64 16.66 -18.55
N ILE A 5 68.80 15.99 -17.37
CA ILE A 5 69.40 16.50 -16.12
C ILE A 5 68.37 17.01 -15.07
N ALA A 6 68.33 16.59 -13.84
CA ALA A 6 68.94 15.70 -12.89
C ALA A 6 68.66 16.24 -11.50
N ALA A 7 68.31 15.35 -10.63
CA ALA A 7 68.54 15.16 -9.22
C ALA A 7 69.08 16.32 -8.32
N ALA A 8 68.47 16.43 -7.11
CA ALA A 8 69.22 16.63 -5.90
C ALA A 8 68.46 16.08 -4.66
N VAL A 9 69.05 15.10 -4.05
CA VAL A 9 68.75 14.51 -2.72
C VAL A 9 69.33 15.41 -1.66
N LEU A 10 68.60 15.66 -0.58
CA LEU A 10 69.23 15.99 0.71
C LEU A 10 68.47 15.30 1.85
N ALA A 11 69.12 14.32 2.42
CA ALA A 11 68.73 13.70 3.69
C ALA A 11 69.38 14.50 4.85
N THR A 12 68.66 14.70 5.92
CA THR A 12 69.30 14.92 7.22
C THR A 12 68.49 14.27 8.32
N ALA A 13 69.20 13.56 9.13
CA ALA A 13 68.74 12.64 10.16
C ALA A 13 68.73 13.25 11.57
N ILE A 14 67.96 12.61 12.45
CA ILE A 14 68.20 12.30 13.88
C ILE A 14 67.91 13.43 14.89
N ALA A 15 66.93 13.18 15.80
CA ALA A 15 67.19 13.13 17.26
C ALA A 15 66.08 12.35 17.98
N VAL A 16 66.48 11.21 18.54
CA VAL A 16 65.76 10.40 19.53
C VAL A 16 65.85 11.09 20.89
N SER A 17 64.71 11.19 21.57
CA SER A 17 64.68 11.37 23.02
C SER A 17 63.58 10.51 23.61
N ALA A 18 63.97 9.40 24.21
CA ALA A 18 63.15 8.60 25.09
C ALA A 18 63.04 9.28 26.46
N SER A 19 61.84 9.39 27.00
CA SER A 19 61.59 9.54 28.43
C SER A 19 60.34 8.78 28.82
N ALA A 20 60.53 7.97 29.83
CA ALA A 20 59.62 6.93 30.32
C ALA A 20 58.61 7.48 31.35
N CYS A 21 57.54 6.69 31.53
CA CYS A 21 56.72 6.44 32.71
C CYS A 21 55.79 7.56 33.20
N GLY A 22 54.48 7.19 33.09
CA GLY A 22 53.37 7.84 33.81
C GLY A 22 52.06 7.14 33.51
N SER A 23 51.76 6.02 34.20
CA SER A 23 50.48 5.36 34.21
C SER A 23 49.44 6.25 34.89
N SER A 24 48.45 6.69 34.13
CA SER A 24 47.15 7.09 34.68
C SER A 24 46.07 6.71 33.64
N GLY A 25 45.22 5.75 34.03
CA GLY A 25 44.11 5.29 33.23
C GLY A 25 43.11 6.44 33.00
N SER A 26 43.06 6.91 31.77
CA SER A 26 41.96 7.71 31.29
C SER A 26 41.00 6.79 30.56
N SER A 27 39.89 6.48 31.23
CA SER A 27 38.72 5.92 30.60
C SER A 27 38.34 6.89 29.46
N ALA A 28 38.63 6.51 28.25
CA ALA A 28 38.12 7.18 27.08
C ALA A 28 36.59 6.93 27.07
N SER A 29 35.86 7.81 27.74
CA SER A 29 34.45 8.01 27.43
C SER A 29 34.41 8.45 25.97
N GLY A 30 34.09 7.50 25.08
CA GLY A 30 33.79 7.81 23.70
C GLY A 30 32.60 8.77 23.67
N SER A 31 32.87 10.07 23.60
CA SER A 31 31.85 11.02 23.20
C SER A 31 31.40 10.58 21.84
N ALA A 32 30.18 10.02 21.76
CA ALA A 32 29.49 9.89 20.50
C ALA A 32 29.49 11.29 19.88
N ALA A 33 30.25 11.47 18.81
CA ALA A 33 30.24 12.71 18.05
C ALA A 33 28.77 12.99 17.71
N SER A 34 28.23 14.10 18.23
CA SER A 34 26.89 14.52 17.88
C SER A 34 26.90 14.70 16.37
N ALA A 35 26.22 13.81 15.65
CA ALA A 35 26.01 13.98 14.21
C ALA A 35 25.45 15.39 13.99
N GLY A 36 26.04 16.14 13.08
CA GLY A 36 25.58 17.48 12.72
C GLY A 36 24.11 17.45 12.25
N PRO A 37 23.48 18.61 12.05
CA PRO A 37 22.11 18.68 11.53
C PRO A 37 21.99 17.91 10.22
N VAL A 38 20.98 17.07 10.09
CA VAL A 38 20.67 16.31 8.87
C VAL A 38 19.26 16.66 8.39
N THR A 39 19.07 16.80 7.06
CA THR A 39 17.75 16.98 6.45
C THR A 39 17.45 15.79 5.56
N ILE A 40 16.48 14.97 5.95
CA ILE A 40 16.02 13.83 5.16
C ILE A 40 14.79 14.23 4.34
N THR A 41 14.65 13.65 3.16
CA THR A 41 13.45 13.80 2.31
C THR A 41 12.55 12.61 2.49
N TRP A 42 11.28 12.86 2.79
CA TRP A 42 10.24 11.83 2.85
C TRP A 42 9.19 12.05 1.76
N TRP A 43 9.03 11.04 0.88
CA TRP A 43 7.91 10.99 -0.05
C TRP A 43 6.74 10.27 0.59
N ASP A 44 5.67 11.01 0.78
CA ASP A 44 4.40 10.51 1.29
C ASP A 44 3.39 10.36 0.14
N THR A 45 2.84 9.15 0.02
CA THR A 45 1.86 8.75 -1.01
C THR A 45 0.42 8.82 -0.51
N SER A 46 0.18 9.34 0.69
CA SER A 46 -1.16 9.51 1.25
C SER A 46 -1.95 10.59 0.50
N ASP A 47 -3.28 10.55 0.67
CA ASP A 47 -4.13 11.60 0.11
C ASP A 47 -3.72 12.98 0.66
N ALA A 48 -3.44 13.90 -0.27
CA ALA A 48 -2.88 15.22 0.05
C ALA A 48 -3.83 16.10 0.88
N THR A 49 -5.13 15.84 0.82
CA THR A 49 -6.19 16.64 1.44
C THR A 49 -6.64 16.05 2.78
N ASN A 50 -6.84 14.72 2.81
CA ASN A 50 -7.48 14.06 3.95
C ASN A 50 -6.48 13.42 4.91
N GLU A 51 -5.40 12.82 4.42
CA GLU A 51 -4.44 12.08 5.24
C GLU A 51 -3.18 12.89 5.55
N ALA A 52 -2.62 13.59 4.56
CA ALA A 52 -1.36 14.32 4.67
C ALA A 52 -1.30 15.35 5.81
N PRO A 53 -2.39 16.06 6.21
CA PRO A 53 -2.35 16.96 7.35
C PRO A 53 -1.95 16.28 8.66
N THR A 54 -2.38 15.02 8.87
CA THR A 54 -2.00 14.22 10.04
C THR A 54 -0.50 13.91 10.02
N TYR A 55 0.02 13.48 8.88
CA TYR A 55 1.44 13.16 8.72
C TYR A 55 2.34 14.39 8.91
N LYS A 56 1.95 15.55 8.35
CA LYS A 56 2.68 16.82 8.57
C LYS A 56 2.72 17.21 10.05
N ALA A 57 1.62 17.00 10.79
CA ALA A 57 1.59 17.25 12.22
C ALA A 57 2.51 16.30 13.00
N LEU A 58 2.58 15.03 12.61
CA LEU A 58 3.49 14.03 13.19
C LEU A 58 4.95 14.36 12.86
N VAL A 59 5.27 14.80 11.64
CA VAL A 59 6.61 15.30 11.27
C VAL A 59 7.02 16.46 12.19
N ALA A 60 6.15 17.43 12.40
CA ALA A 60 6.43 18.53 13.32
C ALA A 60 6.65 18.09 14.78
N GLN A 61 6.01 17.00 15.21
CA GLN A 61 6.28 16.39 16.53
C GLN A 61 7.64 15.69 16.55
N PHE A 62 7.96 14.93 15.51
CA PHE A 62 9.25 14.24 15.36
C PHE A 62 10.42 15.25 15.40
N GLU A 63 10.32 16.35 14.66
CA GLU A 63 11.36 17.38 14.62
C GLU A 63 11.57 18.05 15.98
N ARG A 64 10.49 18.28 16.75
CA ARG A 64 10.63 18.82 18.12
C ARG A 64 11.36 17.85 19.04
N ALA A 65 11.12 16.54 18.89
CA ALA A 65 11.81 15.51 19.66
C ALA A 65 13.26 15.25 19.17
N ASN A 66 13.56 15.61 17.94
CA ASN A 66 14.85 15.37 17.28
C ASN A 66 15.36 16.67 16.62
N PRO A 67 15.81 17.68 17.39
CA PRO A 67 16.09 19.03 16.87
C PRO A 67 17.19 19.07 15.81
N ASN A 68 18.05 18.05 15.75
CA ASN A 68 19.11 17.92 14.76
C ASN A 68 18.64 17.21 13.46
N ILE A 69 17.37 16.79 13.38
CA ILE A 69 16.82 16.15 12.17
C ILE A 69 15.71 17.04 11.62
N LYS A 70 15.82 17.37 10.34
CA LYS A 70 14.75 18.03 9.57
C LYS A 70 14.17 17.08 8.56
N VAL A 71 12.86 17.21 8.29
CA VAL A 71 12.15 16.38 7.31
C VAL A 71 11.59 17.26 6.21
N ASN A 72 12.18 17.15 5.03
CA ASN A 72 11.59 17.69 3.81
C ASN A 72 10.44 16.79 3.37
N TYR A 73 9.22 17.11 3.82
CA TYR A 73 8.01 16.37 3.48
C TYR A 73 7.57 16.70 2.05
N VAL A 74 7.43 15.68 1.20
CA VAL A 74 6.99 15.80 -0.19
C VAL A 74 5.79 14.90 -0.42
N SER A 75 4.63 15.48 -0.72
CA SER A 75 3.46 14.71 -1.17
C SER A 75 3.66 14.28 -2.62
N VAL A 76 3.54 12.98 -2.88
CA VAL A 76 3.66 12.39 -4.23
C VAL A 76 2.39 11.62 -4.53
N PRO A 77 1.69 11.89 -5.64
CA PRO A 77 0.51 11.11 -6.02
C PRO A 77 0.84 9.63 -6.10
N PHE A 78 -0.01 8.79 -5.48
CA PHE A 78 0.18 7.35 -5.42
C PHE A 78 0.43 6.72 -6.80
N ALA A 79 -0.35 7.13 -7.81
CA ALA A 79 -0.25 6.61 -9.17
C ALA A 79 1.12 6.84 -9.83
N ASP A 80 1.86 7.85 -9.40
CA ASP A 80 3.17 8.22 -9.95
C ASP A 80 4.34 7.66 -9.15
N ALA A 81 4.12 7.39 -7.85
CA ALA A 81 5.19 7.23 -6.87
C ALA A 81 6.12 6.05 -7.17
N GLN A 82 5.58 4.91 -7.59
CA GLN A 82 6.38 3.73 -7.91
C GLN A 82 7.36 4.02 -9.05
N THR A 83 6.87 4.61 -10.13
CA THR A 83 7.70 4.93 -11.31
C THR A 83 8.72 6.02 -11.01
N LYS A 84 8.30 7.07 -10.30
CA LYS A 84 9.21 8.16 -9.89
C LYS A 84 10.33 7.65 -8.98
N PHE A 85 9.99 6.82 -7.98
CA PHE A 85 11.00 6.25 -7.08
C PHE A 85 11.97 5.33 -7.83
N THR A 86 11.45 4.39 -8.65
CA THR A 86 12.28 3.48 -9.45
C THR A 86 13.25 4.27 -10.35
N THR A 87 12.75 5.31 -11.03
CA THR A 87 13.56 6.13 -11.92
C THR A 87 14.66 6.88 -11.17
N ALA A 88 14.31 7.50 -10.04
CA ALA A 88 15.26 8.27 -9.23
C ALA A 88 16.31 7.37 -8.57
N ALA A 89 15.90 6.21 -8.04
CA ALA A 89 16.78 5.22 -7.41
C ALA A 89 17.75 4.62 -8.44
N ALA A 90 17.27 4.25 -9.62
CA ALA A 90 18.11 3.76 -10.72
C ALA A 90 19.13 4.81 -11.21
N ALA A 91 18.75 6.08 -11.19
CA ALA A 91 19.65 7.18 -11.57
C ALA A 91 20.64 7.56 -10.45
N GLY A 92 20.49 7.01 -9.23
CA GLY A 92 21.31 7.34 -8.06
C GLY A 92 21.18 8.79 -7.59
N LYS A 93 20.08 9.49 -7.95
CA LYS A 93 19.84 10.89 -7.58
C LYS A 93 18.35 11.22 -7.57
N GLY A 94 17.97 12.08 -6.62
CA GLY A 94 16.60 12.59 -6.52
C GLY A 94 15.59 11.62 -5.88
N ALA A 95 16.04 10.43 -5.46
CA ALA A 95 15.23 9.55 -4.63
C ALA A 95 15.10 10.13 -3.22
N PRO A 96 13.96 9.90 -2.52
CA PRO A 96 13.80 10.29 -1.12
C PRO A 96 14.62 9.38 -0.21
N ASP A 97 14.91 9.84 1.00
CA ASP A 97 15.51 9.01 2.05
C ASP A 97 14.51 8.01 2.63
N VAL A 98 13.25 8.42 2.75
CA VAL A 98 12.13 7.60 3.18
C VAL A 98 11.01 7.67 2.15
N LEU A 99 10.40 6.52 1.82
CA LEU A 99 9.21 6.43 0.98
C LEU A 99 8.09 5.75 1.76
N ARG A 100 6.88 6.29 1.71
CA ARG A 100 5.65 5.58 2.05
C ARG A 100 5.27 4.71 0.85
N SER A 101 5.69 3.45 0.89
CA SER A 101 5.61 2.47 -0.19
C SER A 101 4.35 1.62 -0.06
N ASP A 102 3.64 1.36 -1.15
CA ASP A 102 2.66 0.26 -1.16
C ASP A 102 3.33 -1.05 -0.76
N VAL A 103 2.63 -1.91 -0.02
CA VAL A 103 3.17 -3.21 0.43
C VAL A 103 3.60 -4.09 -0.75
N GLY A 104 2.94 -3.96 -1.92
CA GLY A 104 3.26 -4.73 -3.12
C GLY A 104 4.54 -4.28 -3.83
N TRP A 105 5.08 -3.09 -3.55
CA TRP A 105 6.30 -2.60 -4.22
C TRP A 105 7.58 -3.03 -3.51
N VAL A 106 7.49 -3.36 -2.20
CA VAL A 106 8.65 -3.61 -1.34
C VAL A 106 9.56 -4.71 -1.89
N ALA A 107 9.01 -5.86 -2.28
CA ALA A 107 9.78 -6.97 -2.82
C ALA A 107 10.53 -6.59 -4.12
N GLY A 108 9.88 -5.82 -5.00
CA GLY A 108 10.47 -5.33 -6.25
C GLY A 108 11.62 -4.35 -6.01
N PHE A 109 11.43 -3.39 -5.11
CA PHE A 109 12.49 -2.44 -4.75
C PHE A 109 13.65 -3.11 -4.02
N ALA A 110 13.36 -4.09 -3.13
CA ALA A 110 14.39 -4.88 -2.46
C ALA A 110 15.21 -5.72 -3.44
N GLN A 111 14.56 -6.37 -4.42
CA GLN A 111 15.24 -7.13 -5.46
C GLN A 111 16.19 -6.27 -6.28
N GLN A 112 15.82 -5.01 -6.54
CA GLN A 112 16.64 -4.06 -7.28
C GLN A 112 17.76 -3.43 -6.44
N GLY A 113 17.83 -3.75 -5.13
CA GLY A 113 18.83 -3.20 -4.22
C GLY A 113 18.57 -1.73 -3.81
N TYR A 114 17.36 -1.24 -3.98
CA TYR A 114 17.02 0.17 -3.67
C TYR A 114 16.70 0.42 -2.21
N LEU A 115 16.47 -0.64 -1.41
CA LEU A 115 16.06 -0.52 -0.02
C LEU A 115 17.13 -1.00 0.96
N VAL A 116 17.20 -0.36 2.12
CA VAL A 116 18.01 -0.80 3.26
C VAL A 116 17.29 -1.93 3.98
N PRO A 117 17.96 -3.07 4.29
CA PRO A 117 17.42 -4.03 5.25
C PRO A 117 17.31 -3.40 6.64
N LEU A 118 16.13 -3.51 7.26
CA LEU A 118 15.84 -2.86 8.54
C LEU A 118 16.03 -3.79 9.76
N ASP A 119 16.40 -5.05 9.55
CA ASP A 119 16.68 -5.99 10.66
C ASP A 119 17.80 -5.45 11.56
N GLY A 120 17.55 -5.46 12.87
CA GLY A 120 18.51 -4.97 13.87
C GLY A 120 18.61 -3.46 13.99
N THR A 121 17.86 -2.69 13.20
CA THR A 121 17.81 -1.21 13.30
C THR A 121 16.78 -0.75 14.32
N PRO A 122 16.85 0.52 14.78
CA PRO A 122 15.81 1.11 15.63
C PRO A 122 14.40 1.04 15.01
N ALA A 123 14.29 1.11 13.68
CA ALA A 123 13.01 1.02 12.99
C ALA A 123 12.31 -0.33 13.21
N ALA A 124 13.06 -1.41 13.32
CA ALA A 124 12.53 -2.77 13.52
C ALA A 124 12.52 -3.21 15.01
N ALA A 125 12.87 -2.34 15.95
CA ALA A 125 12.99 -2.69 17.36
C ALA A 125 11.72 -3.30 17.95
N GLU A 126 10.55 -2.81 17.49
CA GLU A 126 9.23 -3.25 17.94
C GLU A 126 8.51 -4.17 16.95
N LYS A 127 9.24 -4.82 16.02
CA LYS A 127 8.61 -5.64 14.95
C LYS A 127 7.65 -6.71 15.46
N ALA A 128 7.83 -7.20 16.67
CA ALA A 128 6.96 -8.20 17.29
C ALA A 128 5.57 -7.65 17.69
N SER A 129 5.40 -6.33 17.74
CA SER A 129 4.11 -5.68 18.04
C SER A 129 3.20 -5.56 16.83
N PHE A 130 3.74 -5.78 15.62
CA PHE A 130 2.99 -5.70 14.37
C PHE A 130 2.32 -7.03 14.04
N GLU A 131 1.24 -6.98 13.27
CA GLU A 131 0.59 -8.17 12.71
C GLU A 131 1.59 -8.96 11.87
N GLN A 132 1.80 -10.24 12.22
CA GLN A 132 2.87 -11.06 11.62
C GLN A 132 2.74 -11.21 10.10
N GLN A 133 1.53 -11.25 9.58
CA GLN A 133 1.31 -11.31 8.13
C GLN A 133 1.81 -10.06 7.39
N LEU A 134 1.73 -8.87 8.01
CA LEU A 134 2.21 -7.62 7.42
C LEU A 134 3.74 -7.55 7.44
N ILE A 135 4.36 -8.03 8.52
CA ILE A 135 5.82 -8.22 8.57
C ILE A 135 6.28 -9.20 7.47
N THR A 136 5.52 -10.27 7.25
CA THR A 136 5.83 -11.23 6.18
C THR A 136 5.77 -10.58 4.79
N GLN A 137 4.77 -9.74 4.53
CA GLN A 137 4.65 -9.00 3.26
C GLN A 137 5.77 -7.95 3.07
N ALA A 138 6.31 -7.40 4.17
CA ALA A 138 7.43 -6.46 4.16
C ALA A 138 8.82 -7.15 4.11
N THR A 139 8.83 -8.50 4.09
CA THR A 139 10.03 -9.32 4.10
C THR A 139 10.30 -9.90 2.71
N TYR A 140 11.52 -9.72 2.20
CA TYR A 140 11.97 -10.30 0.94
C TYR A 140 13.27 -11.08 1.15
N GLN A 141 13.32 -12.33 0.69
CA GLN A 141 14.46 -13.25 0.88
C GLN A 141 15.00 -13.30 2.33
N GLY A 142 14.07 -13.34 3.30
CA GLY A 142 14.38 -13.46 4.72
C GLY A 142 14.84 -12.18 5.41
N LYS A 143 14.85 -11.02 4.73
CA LYS A 143 15.21 -9.71 5.28
C LYS A 143 14.00 -8.78 5.27
N LEU A 144 13.86 -8.01 6.34
CA LEU A 144 12.81 -7.00 6.49
C LEU A 144 13.23 -5.70 5.79
N TYR A 145 12.42 -5.19 4.86
CA TYR A 145 12.74 -3.98 4.09
C TYR A 145 11.77 -2.83 4.33
N GLY A 146 10.69 -3.06 5.05
CA GLY A 146 9.72 -2.03 5.38
C GLY A 146 9.09 -2.26 6.74
N ILE A 147 8.66 -1.20 7.40
CA ILE A 147 7.88 -1.29 8.62
C ILE A 147 6.43 -0.93 8.28
N PRO A 148 5.45 -1.82 8.56
CA PRO A 148 4.05 -1.57 8.26
C PRO A 148 3.52 -0.32 8.98
N GLU A 149 2.94 0.60 8.22
CA GLU A 149 2.45 1.89 8.75
C GLU A 149 0.92 1.89 8.84
N VAL A 150 0.23 1.54 7.75
CA VAL A 150 -1.21 1.27 7.72
C VAL A 150 -1.49 -0.03 6.98
N THR A 151 -2.59 -0.68 7.32
CA THR A 151 -3.11 -1.83 6.56
C THR A 151 -4.51 -1.53 6.06
N ASP A 152 -4.92 -2.25 5.03
CA ASP A 152 -6.24 -2.13 4.45
C ASP A 152 -6.70 -3.44 3.78
N THR A 153 -7.95 -3.47 3.40
CA THR A 153 -8.52 -4.44 2.46
C THR A 153 -9.71 -3.79 1.76
N LEU A 154 -10.12 -4.33 0.62
CA LEU A 154 -11.38 -3.91 0.01
C LEU A 154 -12.56 -4.54 0.75
N ALA A 155 -13.63 -3.78 0.85
CA ALA A 155 -14.91 -4.21 1.41
C ALA A 155 -16.07 -3.73 0.53
N LEU A 156 -17.23 -4.33 0.67
CA LEU A 156 -18.46 -3.76 0.19
C LEU A 156 -18.89 -2.65 1.16
N MET A 157 -18.75 -1.39 0.72
CA MET A 157 -19.34 -0.24 1.40
C MET A 157 -20.75 -0.03 0.87
N TYR A 158 -21.73 0.13 1.77
CA TYR A 158 -23.12 0.31 1.35
C TYR A 158 -23.88 1.28 2.25
N ASN A 159 -24.90 1.93 1.69
CA ASN A 159 -25.77 2.83 2.41
C ASN A 159 -26.95 2.08 3.00
N LYS A 160 -26.96 1.90 4.33
CA LYS A 160 -27.99 1.14 5.05
C LYS A 160 -29.38 1.74 4.88
N ALA A 161 -29.51 3.06 4.84
CA ALA A 161 -30.79 3.71 4.67
C ALA A 161 -31.40 3.44 3.28
N ILE A 162 -30.57 3.42 2.21
CA ILE A 162 -31.03 3.06 0.86
C ILE A 162 -31.41 1.59 0.80
N PHE A 163 -30.60 0.69 1.38
CA PHE A 163 -30.91 -0.74 1.48
C PHE A 163 -32.23 -0.97 2.22
N ALA A 164 -32.43 -0.34 3.37
CA ALA A 164 -33.68 -0.42 4.14
C ALA A 164 -34.88 0.11 3.34
N LYS A 165 -34.74 1.25 2.62
CA LYS A 165 -35.77 1.75 1.71
C LYS A 165 -36.17 0.76 0.63
N ALA A 166 -35.19 -0.02 0.15
CA ALA A 166 -35.45 -1.09 -0.80
C ALA A 166 -36.00 -2.37 -0.15
N GLY A 167 -36.07 -2.46 1.19
CA GLY A 167 -36.51 -3.64 1.93
C GLY A 167 -35.42 -4.70 2.06
N ILE A 168 -34.14 -4.31 1.97
CA ILE A 168 -32.97 -5.18 2.14
C ILE A 168 -32.44 -4.94 3.55
N THR A 169 -32.36 -6.00 4.35
CA THR A 169 -32.01 -5.93 5.77
C THR A 169 -30.56 -6.36 6.10
N ALA A 170 -29.87 -6.94 5.13
CA ALA A 170 -28.49 -7.41 5.28
C ALA A 170 -27.67 -7.14 4.03
N ALA A 171 -26.35 -7.05 4.18
CA ALA A 171 -25.45 -6.96 3.03
C ALA A 171 -25.45 -8.28 2.22
N PRO A 172 -25.33 -8.21 0.87
CA PRO A 172 -25.23 -9.40 0.03
C PRO A 172 -23.95 -10.18 0.34
N THR A 173 -24.08 -11.52 0.41
CA THR A 173 -22.97 -12.44 0.69
C THR A 173 -22.44 -13.14 -0.56
N THR A 174 -23.13 -13.04 -1.69
CA THR A 174 -22.73 -13.59 -2.99
C THR A 174 -22.91 -12.54 -4.09
N TRP A 175 -22.19 -12.70 -5.20
CA TRP A 175 -22.33 -11.80 -6.36
C TRP A 175 -23.75 -11.83 -6.96
N ASP A 176 -24.43 -13.00 -6.93
CA ASP A 176 -25.82 -13.08 -7.39
C ASP A 176 -26.79 -12.33 -6.47
N GLN A 177 -26.58 -12.35 -5.15
CA GLN A 177 -27.35 -11.51 -4.25
C GLN A 177 -27.11 -10.03 -4.52
N LEU A 178 -25.86 -9.59 -4.72
CA LEU A 178 -25.56 -8.21 -5.06
C LEU A 178 -26.27 -7.76 -6.35
N LYS A 179 -26.31 -8.62 -7.37
CA LYS A 179 -27.08 -8.36 -8.62
C LYS A 179 -28.57 -8.18 -8.35
N ALA A 180 -29.14 -9.09 -7.56
CA ALA A 180 -30.57 -9.03 -7.20
C ALA A 180 -30.90 -7.79 -6.37
N ASP A 181 -30.04 -7.47 -5.39
CA ASP A 181 -30.17 -6.28 -4.54
C ASP A 181 -30.06 -5.00 -5.36
N ALA A 182 -29.12 -4.93 -6.31
CA ALA A 182 -28.94 -3.76 -7.18
C ALA A 182 -30.22 -3.49 -8.01
N ALA A 183 -30.81 -4.51 -8.61
CA ALA A 183 -32.07 -4.40 -9.34
C ALA A 183 -33.24 -3.96 -8.44
N GLN A 184 -33.32 -4.52 -7.22
CA GLN A 184 -34.35 -4.17 -6.23
C GLN A 184 -34.22 -2.72 -5.75
N ILE A 185 -32.97 -2.26 -5.50
CA ILE A 185 -32.67 -0.89 -5.10
C ILE A 185 -33.10 0.07 -6.22
N LYS A 186 -32.74 -0.23 -7.46
CA LYS A 186 -33.14 0.60 -8.60
C LYS A 186 -34.65 0.74 -8.70
N GLN A 187 -35.37 -0.36 -8.53
CA GLN A 187 -36.83 -0.39 -8.61
C GLN A 187 -37.50 0.37 -7.45
N LYS A 188 -37.04 0.17 -6.20
CA LYS A 188 -37.74 0.66 -5.01
C LYS A 188 -37.19 1.98 -4.46
N ALA A 189 -35.89 2.21 -4.59
CA ALA A 189 -35.24 3.42 -4.10
C ALA A 189 -35.01 4.46 -5.22
N GLY A 190 -34.98 4.05 -6.49
CA GLY A 190 -34.81 4.92 -7.64
C GLY A 190 -33.37 5.31 -7.96
N VAL A 191 -32.38 4.75 -7.23
CA VAL A 191 -30.94 4.99 -7.41
C VAL A 191 -30.26 3.72 -7.94
N ASP A 192 -29.01 3.82 -8.38
CA ASP A 192 -28.26 2.63 -8.75
C ASP A 192 -27.84 1.86 -7.50
N GLY A 193 -27.94 0.52 -7.55
CA GLY A 193 -27.66 -0.33 -6.40
C GLY A 193 -26.17 -0.58 -6.20
N PHE A 194 -25.39 -0.57 -7.28
CA PHE A 194 -23.96 -0.84 -7.24
C PHE A 194 -23.22 -0.08 -8.35
N ASP A 195 -21.98 0.33 -8.06
CA ASP A 195 -21.06 0.86 -9.06
C ASP A 195 -19.68 0.20 -8.89
N PHE A 196 -18.95 0.05 -10.00
CA PHE A 196 -17.69 -0.69 -10.04
C PHE A 196 -16.56 0.15 -10.62
N ASN A 197 -15.44 0.19 -9.89
CA ASN A 197 -14.20 0.78 -10.38
C ASN A 197 -13.47 -0.21 -11.30
N PRO A 198 -13.26 0.10 -12.61
CA PRO A 198 -12.66 -0.83 -13.57
C PRO A 198 -11.14 -1.02 -13.42
N ASN A 199 -10.55 -0.61 -12.33
CA ASN A 199 -9.14 -0.87 -12.04
C ASN A 199 -8.93 -2.33 -11.62
N SER A 200 -7.83 -2.95 -12.08
CA SER A 200 -7.49 -4.36 -11.83
C SER A 200 -7.41 -4.75 -10.35
N TYR A 201 -7.03 -3.82 -9.47
CA TYR A 201 -7.04 -4.08 -8.02
C TYR A 201 -8.43 -4.42 -7.49
N TYR A 202 -9.47 -3.73 -7.98
CA TYR A 202 -10.87 -3.97 -7.61
C TYR A 202 -11.46 -5.24 -8.26
N ALA A 203 -10.79 -5.81 -9.27
CA ALA A 203 -11.18 -7.07 -9.87
C ALA A 203 -10.64 -8.30 -9.10
N MET A 204 -9.65 -8.11 -8.22
CA MET A 204 -9.06 -9.23 -7.45
C MET A 204 -10.07 -10.03 -6.63
N PRO A 205 -11.11 -9.45 -5.99
CA PRO A 205 -12.12 -10.21 -5.28
C PRO A 205 -12.82 -11.27 -6.14
N PHE A 206 -12.93 -11.05 -7.44
CA PHE A 206 -13.55 -12.00 -8.36
C PHE A 206 -12.63 -13.20 -8.65
N LEU A 207 -11.31 -12.99 -8.68
CA LEU A 207 -10.35 -14.09 -8.80
C LEU A 207 -10.29 -14.88 -7.49
N TYR A 208 -10.14 -14.21 -6.35
CA TYR A 208 -10.08 -14.85 -5.04
C TYR A 208 -11.37 -15.62 -4.71
N GLY A 209 -12.52 -15.09 -5.10
CA GLY A 209 -13.82 -15.74 -4.95
C GLY A 209 -13.93 -17.07 -5.70
N GLU A 210 -13.16 -17.27 -6.75
CA GLU A 210 -13.04 -18.53 -7.50
C GLU A 210 -11.84 -19.39 -7.05
N GLY A 211 -11.11 -18.95 -6.00
CA GLY A 211 -10.01 -19.70 -5.40
C GLY A 211 -8.68 -19.59 -6.15
N THR A 212 -8.50 -18.55 -6.96
CA THR A 212 -7.27 -18.28 -7.71
C THR A 212 -6.71 -16.88 -7.40
N ASP A 213 -5.51 -16.57 -7.89
CA ASP A 213 -4.83 -15.30 -7.85
C ASP A 213 -4.29 -14.98 -9.26
N MET A 214 -3.49 -13.94 -9.42
CA MET A 214 -2.76 -13.66 -10.65
C MET A 214 -1.66 -14.68 -10.92
N ILE A 215 -1.05 -15.21 -9.84
CA ILE A 215 0.03 -16.21 -9.89
C ILE A 215 -0.10 -17.26 -8.78
N ASP A 216 0.35 -18.47 -9.06
CA ASP A 216 0.71 -19.49 -8.06
C ASP A 216 2.23 -19.48 -7.89
N VAL A 217 2.70 -18.90 -6.77
CA VAL A 217 4.13 -18.78 -6.49
C VAL A 217 4.76 -20.14 -6.23
N ALA A 218 4.04 -21.04 -5.56
CA ALA A 218 4.56 -22.36 -5.18
C ALA A 218 4.84 -23.24 -6.39
N ASN A 219 3.95 -23.20 -7.39
CA ASN A 219 4.03 -23.99 -8.61
C ASN A 219 4.62 -23.19 -9.79
N LYS A 220 4.98 -21.91 -9.58
CA LYS A 220 5.45 -20.99 -10.63
C LYS A 220 4.52 -20.98 -11.85
N LYS A 221 3.26 -20.62 -11.63
CA LYS A 221 2.26 -20.54 -12.69
C LYS A 221 1.64 -19.16 -12.79
N LEU A 222 1.35 -18.71 -14.00
CA LEU A 222 0.49 -17.58 -14.28
C LEU A 222 -0.95 -18.10 -14.33
N GLU A 223 -1.83 -17.55 -13.48
CA GLU A 223 -3.18 -18.06 -13.30
C GLU A 223 -4.25 -17.28 -14.09
N PHE A 224 -3.86 -16.24 -14.82
CA PHE A 224 -4.82 -15.39 -15.54
C PHE A 224 -5.71 -16.13 -16.53
N ASN A 225 -5.18 -17.17 -17.19
CA ASN A 225 -5.93 -17.95 -18.18
C ASN A 225 -6.51 -19.26 -17.60
N SER A 226 -6.43 -19.45 -16.27
CA SER A 226 -7.06 -20.59 -15.61
C SER A 226 -8.59 -20.53 -15.71
N ALA A 227 -9.25 -21.69 -15.68
CA ALA A 227 -10.72 -21.76 -15.70
C ALA A 227 -11.34 -20.94 -14.55
N ALA A 228 -10.68 -20.89 -13.38
CA ALA A 228 -11.12 -20.12 -12.23
C ALA A 228 -11.05 -18.60 -12.50
N ALA A 229 -9.93 -18.11 -13.05
CA ALA A 229 -9.77 -16.68 -13.38
C ALA A 229 -10.76 -16.26 -14.47
N ILE A 230 -10.90 -17.03 -15.53
CA ILE A 230 -11.89 -16.79 -16.60
C ILE A 230 -13.30 -16.71 -16.02
N LYS A 231 -13.66 -17.62 -15.12
CA LYS A 231 -14.96 -17.62 -14.44
C LYS A 231 -15.15 -16.37 -13.59
N GLY A 232 -14.17 -15.98 -12.79
CA GLY A 232 -14.22 -14.77 -11.96
C GLY A 232 -14.47 -13.51 -12.80
N ILE A 233 -13.74 -13.35 -13.90
CA ILE A 233 -13.92 -12.18 -14.78
C ILE A 233 -15.24 -12.22 -15.55
N ASN A 234 -15.77 -13.39 -15.91
CA ASN A 234 -17.13 -13.51 -16.44
C ASN A 234 -18.17 -13.08 -15.40
N THR A 235 -18.03 -13.49 -14.13
CA THR A 235 -18.89 -13.04 -13.03
C THR A 235 -18.88 -11.51 -12.88
N LEU A 236 -17.71 -10.88 -12.96
CA LEU A 236 -17.59 -9.41 -12.95
C LEU A 236 -18.32 -8.79 -14.16
N LYS A 237 -18.08 -9.29 -15.36
CA LYS A 237 -18.72 -8.80 -16.59
C LYS A 237 -20.24 -8.91 -16.54
N ASP A 238 -20.75 -10.01 -16.01
CA ASP A 238 -22.19 -10.21 -15.82
C ASP A 238 -22.77 -9.26 -14.77
N LEU A 239 -22.03 -9.00 -13.67
CA LEU A 239 -22.44 -8.08 -12.63
C LEU A 239 -22.58 -6.65 -13.18
N ILE A 240 -21.56 -6.12 -13.86
CA ILE A 240 -21.58 -4.75 -14.37
C ILE A 240 -22.62 -4.51 -15.50
N SER A 241 -23.12 -5.61 -16.08
CA SER A 241 -24.16 -5.56 -17.11
C SER A 241 -25.57 -5.74 -16.53
N ALA A 242 -25.67 -5.97 -15.22
CA ALA A 242 -26.95 -6.30 -14.58
C ALA A 242 -27.84 -5.04 -14.39
N PRO A 243 -29.17 -5.21 -14.39
CA PRO A 243 -30.09 -4.11 -14.06
C PRO A 243 -29.81 -3.52 -12.68
N GLY A 244 -29.84 -2.20 -12.57
CA GLY A 244 -29.59 -1.49 -11.31
C GLY A 244 -28.11 -1.31 -10.96
N VAL A 245 -27.19 -1.79 -11.79
CA VAL A 245 -25.78 -1.44 -11.70
C VAL A 245 -25.51 -0.20 -12.55
N ALA A 246 -24.72 0.73 -12.03
CA ALA A 246 -24.35 1.97 -12.72
C ALA A 246 -23.57 1.65 -14.01
N LYS A 247 -23.66 2.56 -14.97
CA LYS A 247 -22.89 2.42 -16.21
C LYS A 247 -21.40 2.58 -15.90
N LEU A 248 -20.59 1.62 -16.34
CA LEU A 248 -19.13 1.61 -16.17
C LEU A 248 -18.51 2.94 -16.64
N ASP A 249 -17.76 3.60 -15.75
CA ASP A 249 -17.02 4.83 -16.06
C ASP A 249 -15.51 4.49 -16.22
N THR A 250 -15.03 4.58 -17.45
CA THR A 250 -13.61 4.37 -17.81
C THR A 250 -12.87 5.67 -18.06
N THR A 251 -13.46 6.81 -17.71
CA THR A 251 -12.82 8.13 -17.86
C THR A 251 -11.72 8.34 -16.82
N ALA A 252 -10.86 9.31 -17.05
CA ALA A 252 -9.83 9.70 -16.10
C ALA A 252 -10.39 10.12 -14.72
N ASN A 253 -11.65 10.60 -14.68
CA ASN A 253 -12.34 10.99 -13.45
C ASN A 253 -13.21 9.87 -12.87
N GLY A 254 -13.23 8.67 -13.44
CA GLY A 254 -14.13 7.57 -13.06
C GLY A 254 -14.09 7.27 -11.57
N TYR A 255 -12.88 7.24 -10.96
CA TYR A 255 -12.76 7.05 -9.52
C TYR A 255 -13.52 8.11 -8.71
N ALA A 256 -13.29 9.39 -9.00
CA ALA A 256 -13.94 10.49 -8.30
C ALA A 256 -15.46 10.49 -8.54
N ASN A 257 -15.89 10.18 -9.77
CA ASN A 257 -17.33 10.12 -10.11
C ASN A 257 -18.05 9.01 -9.32
N ILE A 258 -17.43 7.84 -9.13
CA ILE A 258 -17.96 6.74 -8.32
C ILE A 258 -18.09 7.18 -6.85
N MET A 259 -17.05 7.84 -6.31
CA MET A 259 -17.07 8.32 -4.93
C MET A 259 -18.16 9.39 -4.74
N ASP A 260 -18.25 10.40 -5.61
CA ASP A 260 -19.28 11.43 -5.57
C ASP A 260 -20.70 10.83 -5.66
N ALA A 261 -20.90 9.81 -6.48
CA ALA A 261 -22.18 9.13 -6.61
C ALA A 261 -22.56 8.37 -5.33
N PHE A 262 -21.62 7.68 -4.71
CA PHE A 262 -21.83 6.97 -3.44
C PHE A 262 -22.07 7.95 -2.29
N GLU A 263 -21.23 8.95 -2.13
CA GLU A 263 -21.30 9.96 -1.07
C GLU A 263 -22.60 10.78 -1.12
N SER A 264 -23.12 11.05 -2.33
CA SER A 264 -24.39 11.73 -2.51
C SER A 264 -25.62 10.82 -2.49
N GLY A 265 -25.44 9.49 -2.40
CA GLY A 265 -26.54 8.51 -2.38
C GLY A 265 -27.19 8.25 -3.74
N LYS A 266 -26.54 8.59 -4.85
CA LYS A 266 -26.97 8.21 -6.21
C LYS A 266 -26.65 6.75 -6.52
N VAL A 267 -25.69 6.19 -5.80
CA VAL A 267 -25.29 4.77 -5.80
C VAL A 267 -25.38 4.24 -4.39
N ALA A 268 -25.96 3.07 -4.20
CA ALA A 268 -26.20 2.48 -2.89
C ALA A 268 -25.02 1.68 -2.32
N SER A 269 -24.14 1.13 -3.18
CA SER A 269 -22.98 0.34 -2.74
C SER A 269 -21.84 0.38 -3.75
N ILE A 270 -20.63 0.24 -3.24
CA ILE A 270 -19.37 0.19 -4.00
C ILE A 270 -18.41 -0.79 -3.33
N ILE A 271 -17.41 -1.27 -4.05
CA ILE A 271 -16.23 -1.93 -3.46
C ILE A 271 -15.18 -0.84 -3.24
N GLN A 272 -14.74 -0.65 -1.97
CA GLN A 272 -13.78 0.39 -1.63
C GLN A 272 -12.97 0.03 -0.38
N GLY A 273 -11.87 0.74 -0.15
CA GLY A 273 -11.00 0.57 1.01
C GLY A 273 -11.20 1.64 2.09
N PRO A 274 -10.56 1.49 3.28
CA PRO A 274 -10.74 2.39 4.41
C PRO A 274 -10.24 3.82 4.16
N TRP A 275 -9.35 4.04 3.20
CA TRP A 275 -8.81 5.37 2.85
C TRP A 275 -9.88 6.38 2.40
N GLU A 276 -11.06 5.90 1.96
CA GLU A 276 -12.18 6.77 1.60
C GLU A 276 -13.17 7.03 2.74
N THR A 277 -13.01 6.38 3.89
CA THR A 277 -13.98 6.49 4.99
C THR A 277 -14.21 7.94 5.44
N THR A 278 -13.14 8.74 5.52
CA THR A 278 -13.26 10.16 5.90
C THR A 278 -13.98 11.00 4.86
N ASN A 279 -13.86 10.68 3.58
CA ASN A 279 -14.60 11.34 2.50
C ASN A 279 -16.06 10.94 2.53
N VAL A 280 -16.35 9.65 2.64
CA VAL A 280 -17.71 9.13 2.78
C VAL A 280 -18.45 9.80 3.93
N PHE A 281 -17.80 10.00 5.08
CA PHE A 281 -18.43 10.69 6.23
C PHE A 281 -18.65 12.20 6.03
N LYS A 282 -18.10 12.82 4.98
CA LYS A 282 -18.41 14.19 4.56
C LYS A 282 -19.56 14.22 3.57
N GLY A 283 -19.87 13.09 2.94
CA GLY A 283 -20.91 12.95 1.94
C GLY A 283 -22.30 13.22 2.50
N SER A 284 -23.17 13.87 1.71
CA SER A 284 -24.52 14.27 2.13
C SER A 284 -25.40 13.09 2.53
N SER A 285 -25.14 11.89 2.01
CA SER A 285 -25.90 10.68 2.33
C SER A 285 -25.41 9.96 3.60
N PHE A 286 -24.31 10.42 4.20
CA PHE A 286 -23.66 9.84 5.38
C PHE A 286 -23.45 10.85 6.51
N THR A 287 -24.26 11.91 6.57
CA THR A 287 -24.29 12.86 7.70
C THR A 287 -24.58 12.13 9.02
N ASP A 288 -25.45 11.11 8.99
CA ASP A 288 -25.49 10.07 10.01
C ASP A 288 -24.52 8.96 9.62
N LYS A 289 -23.38 8.91 10.31
CA LYS A 289 -22.32 7.93 10.06
C LYS A 289 -22.76 6.48 10.27
N SER A 290 -23.83 6.23 11.03
CA SER A 290 -24.41 4.90 11.20
C SER A 290 -25.02 4.32 9.92
N ASN A 291 -25.30 5.17 8.91
CA ASN A 291 -25.76 4.74 7.60
C ASN A 291 -24.67 4.02 6.77
N LEU A 292 -23.40 4.21 7.09
CA LEU A 292 -22.35 3.43 6.44
C LEU A 292 -22.38 1.98 6.94
N GLY A 293 -22.59 1.05 6.02
CA GLY A 293 -22.36 -0.36 6.21
C GLY A 293 -21.05 -0.78 5.56
N ILE A 294 -20.30 -1.65 6.22
CA ILE A 294 -19.08 -2.27 5.71
C ILE A 294 -19.24 -3.76 5.88
N ALA A 295 -19.13 -4.52 4.81
CA ALA A 295 -19.24 -5.96 4.78
C ALA A 295 -18.09 -6.56 3.95
N ALA A 296 -17.80 -7.85 4.17
CA ALA A 296 -16.90 -8.55 3.27
C ALA A 296 -17.41 -8.43 1.82
N VAL A 297 -16.51 -8.39 0.85
CA VAL A 297 -16.90 -8.50 -0.55
C VAL A 297 -17.68 -9.79 -0.78
N PRO A 298 -18.66 -9.83 -1.66
CA PRO A 298 -19.42 -11.06 -1.92
C PRO A 298 -18.55 -12.25 -2.29
N ALA A 299 -18.95 -13.43 -1.86
CA ALA A 299 -18.24 -14.66 -2.17
C ALA A 299 -18.49 -15.11 -3.62
N GLY A 300 -17.45 -15.68 -4.23
CA GLY A 300 -17.54 -16.40 -5.50
C GLY A 300 -18.00 -17.84 -5.31
N SER A 301 -17.97 -18.62 -6.39
CA SER A 301 -18.46 -19.99 -6.39
C SER A 301 -17.59 -20.98 -5.61
N ALA A 302 -16.34 -20.64 -5.28
CA ALA A 302 -15.53 -21.41 -4.35
C ALA A 302 -15.96 -21.21 -2.87
N GLY A 303 -17.04 -20.46 -2.63
CA GLY A 303 -17.58 -20.21 -1.30
C GLY A 303 -16.71 -19.30 -0.45
N LYS A 304 -15.76 -18.58 -1.07
CA LYS A 304 -14.83 -17.68 -0.38
C LYS A 304 -15.17 -16.24 -0.74
N ALA A 305 -15.20 -15.38 0.28
CA ALA A 305 -15.05 -13.96 0.12
C ALA A 305 -13.56 -13.62 0.34
N GLY A 306 -12.99 -12.77 -0.47
CA GLY A 306 -11.59 -12.37 -0.32
C GLY A 306 -11.30 -11.09 -1.09
N ALA A 307 -10.47 -10.27 -0.50
CA ALA A 307 -9.96 -9.05 -1.12
C ALA A 307 -8.48 -8.90 -0.79
N PRO A 308 -7.67 -8.18 -1.59
CA PRO A 308 -6.26 -8.02 -1.29
C PRO A 308 -6.05 -7.36 0.08
N ILE A 309 -5.14 -7.89 0.90
CA ILE A 309 -4.58 -7.12 2.00
C ILE A 309 -3.59 -6.14 1.39
N GLY A 310 -3.88 -4.87 1.61
CA GLY A 310 -3.09 -3.74 1.19
C GLY A 310 -2.47 -2.99 2.35
N GLY A 311 -2.18 -1.72 2.09
CA GLY A 311 -1.58 -0.81 3.03
C GLY A 311 -0.21 -0.34 2.60
N HIS A 312 0.47 0.34 3.51
CA HIS A 312 1.75 0.96 3.22
C HIS A 312 2.81 0.59 4.24
N ASN A 313 4.03 0.46 3.77
CA ASN A 313 5.24 0.34 4.57
C ASN A 313 6.04 1.63 4.47
N LEU A 314 6.71 2.02 5.53
CA LEU A 314 7.78 2.99 5.46
C LEU A 314 9.08 2.26 5.16
N VAL A 315 9.76 2.65 4.09
CA VAL A 315 11.00 2.05 3.60
C VAL A 315 12.11 3.09 3.54
N ALA A 316 13.37 2.66 3.75
CA ALA A 316 14.54 3.52 3.67
C ALA A 316 15.33 3.26 2.37
N TYR A 317 15.78 4.31 1.71
CA TYR A 317 16.53 4.24 0.46
C TYR A 317 18.00 3.85 0.70
N ALA A 318 18.47 2.83 0.00
CA ALA A 318 19.83 2.31 0.14
C ALA A 318 20.92 3.26 -0.39
N GLY A 319 20.58 4.20 -1.27
CA GLY A 319 21.53 5.19 -1.79
C GLY A 319 21.77 6.40 -0.90
N SER A 320 21.07 6.51 0.22
CA SER A 320 21.31 7.56 1.23
C SER A 320 22.60 7.27 2.01
N ASP A 321 23.32 8.31 2.44
CA ASP A 321 24.48 8.11 3.31
C ASP A 321 24.08 7.65 4.73
N ALA A 322 25.08 7.26 5.53
CA ALA A 322 24.87 6.68 6.85
C ALA A 322 24.13 7.64 7.82
N ALA A 323 24.31 8.96 7.71
CA ALA A 323 23.64 9.93 8.57
C ALA A 323 22.16 10.05 8.19
N HIS A 324 21.86 10.07 6.88
CA HIS A 324 20.48 10.08 6.36
C HIS A 324 19.78 8.75 6.67
N GLN A 325 20.44 7.59 6.52
CA GLN A 325 19.87 6.29 6.88
C GLN A 325 19.51 6.23 8.37
N ALA A 326 20.41 6.63 9.26
CA ALA A 326 20.13 6.65 10.70
C ALA A 326 19.00 7.62 11.09
N ALA A 327 18.87 8.75 10.41
CA ALA A 327 17.75 9.68 10.61
C ALA A 327 16.44 9.11 10.07
N SER A 328 16.48 8.43 8.93
CA SER A 328 15.33 7.74 8.30
C SER A 328 14.79 6.64 9.21
N GLU A 329 15.64 5.81 9.79
CA GLU A 329 15.25 4.75 10.73
C GLU A 329 14.54 5.32 11.96
N LYS A 330 14.98 6.48 12.49
CA LYS A 330 14.31 7.15 13.60
C LYS A 330 12.94 7.69 13.19
N LEU A 331 12.81 8.28 11.99
CA LEU A 331 11.52 8.74 11.48
C LEU A 331 10.56 7.58 11.28
N ILE A 332 11.02 6.47 10.69
CA ILE A 332 10.24 5.26 10.50
C ILE A 332 9.75 4.71 11.85
N ALA A 333 10.65 4.54 12.83
CA ALA A 333 10.30 4.09 14.18
C ALA A 333 9.24 4.99 14.84
N PHE A 334 9.38 6.32 14.70
CA PHE A 334 8.45 7.29 15.26
C PHE A 334 7.07 7.18 14.61
N LEU A 335 7.00 7.19 13.27
CA LEU A 335 5.73 7.16 12.54
C LEU A 335 4.98 5.83 12.70
N THR A 336 5.70 4.73 12.91
CA THR A 336 5.13 3.40 13.10
C THR A 336 4.95 3.00 14.56
N SER A 337 5.23 3.91 15.50
CA SER A 337 4.96 3.70 16.93
C SER A 337 3.46 3.57 17.21
N ALA A 338 3.09 2.92 18.32
CA ALA A 338 1.69 2.79 18.74
C ALA A 338 0.98 4.14 18.84
N ALA A 339 1.65 5.15 19.40
CA ALA A 339 1.10 6.50 19.55
C ALA A 339 0.83 7.19 18.20
N SER A 340 1.76 7.07 17.25
CA SER A 340 1.59 7.63 15.91
C SER A 340 0.50 6.89 15.14
N GLN A 341 0.47 5.57 15.16
CA GLN A 341 -0.58 4.78 14.50
C GLN A 341 -1.97 5.03 15.10
N THR A 342 -2.08 5.17 16.44
CA THR A 342 -3.34 5.59 17.09
C THR A 342 -3.79 6.96 16.59
N THR A 343 -2.86 7.89 16.41
CA THR A 343 -3.16 9.24 15.88
C THR A 343 -3.62 9.16 14.43
N ILE A 344 -2.89 8.43 13.59
CA ILE A 344 -3.21 8.22 12.17
C ILE A 344 -4.60 7.57 12.04
N ALA A 345 -4.85 6.47 12.74
CA ALA A 345 -6.13 5.79 12.71
C ALA A 345 -7.30 6.70 13.15
N THR A 346 -7.12 7.45 14.25
CA THR A 346 -8.17 8.33 14.77
C THR A 346 -8.50 9.47 13.79
N LYS A 347 -7.50 10.01 13.09
CA LYS A 347 -7.66 11.18 12.21
C LYS A 347 -8.02 10.80 10.79
N ASN A 348 -7.40 9.75 10.26
CA ASN A 348 -7.51 9.34 8.85
C ASN A 348 -8.49 8.17 8.66
N ALA A 349 -8.98 7.54 9.75
CA ALA A 349 -9.85 6.36 9.73
C ALA A 349 -9.23 5.14 9.00
N THR A 350 -7.91 5.07 8.93
CA THR A 350 -7.14 3.93 8.41
C THR A 350 -6.87 2.88 9.49
N LEU A 351 -6.60 1.64 9.09
CA LEU A 351 -6.38 0.56 10.06
C LEU A 351 -4.92 0.56 10.55
N PRO A 352 -4.68 0.54 11.88
CA PRO A 352 -3.37 0.28 12.43
C PRO A 352 -2.82 -1.09 12.02
N THR A 353 -1.50 -1.20 12.00
CA THR A 353 -0.78 -2.45 11.73
C THR A 353 -0.31 -3.15 13.00
N ARG A 354 -0.59 -2.55 14.17
CA ARG A 354 -0.22 -3.02 15.52
C ARG A 354 -1.46 -3.16 16.37
N GLN A 355 -1.53 -4.23 17.16
CA GLN A 355 -2.68 -4.48 18.04
C GLN A 355 -2.79 -3.45 19.18
N ASP A 356 -1.67 -2.97 19.72
CA ASP A 356 -1.63 -1.98 20.79
C ASP A 356 -2.05 -0.56 20.33
N ALA A 357 -2.23 -0.33 19.05
CA ALA A 357 -2.80 0.90 18.50
C ALA A 357 -4.34 0.86 18.35
N TYR A 358 -4.98 -0.31 18.47
CA TYR A 358 -6.45 -0.44 18.47
C TYR A 358 -7.06 -0.07 19.83
N THR A 359 -6.89 1.18 20.23
CA THR A 359 -7.49 1.72 21.46
C THR A 359 -9.02 1.82 21.35
N SER A 360 -9.72 1.99 22.47
CA SER A 360 -11.18 2.21 22.47
C SER A 360 -11.60 3.43 21.63
N ALA A 361 -10.78 4.47 21.60
CA ALA A 361 -11.03 5.65 20.75
C ALA A 361 -10.92 5.33 19.25
N VAL A 362 -9.99 4.47 18.85
CA VAL A 362 -9.82 4.01 17.47
C VAL A 362 -10.99 3.12 17.06
N THR A 363 -11.32 2.12 17.88
CA THR A 363 -12.39 1.15 17.58
C THR A 363 -13.82 1.73 17.69
N ALA A 364 -13.99 2.88 18.33
CA ALA A 364 -15.26 3.62 18.32
C ALA A 364 -15.61 4.23 16.95
N ASN A 365 -14.64 4.34 16.03
CA ASN A 365 -14.92 4.78 14.68
C ASN A 365 -15.59 3.65 13.87
N PRO A 366 -16.85 3.83 13.39
CA PRO A 366 -17.58 2.76 12.70
C PRO A 366 -16.91 2.29 11.42
N GLY A 367 -16.15 3.15 10.72
CA GLY A 367 -15.36 2.77 9.57
C GLY A 367 -14.24 1.80 9.95
N ILE A 368 -13.46 2.13 10.98
CA ILE A 368 -12.38 1.26 11.47
C ILE A 368 -12.94 -0.07 11.97
N ALA A 369 -14.00 -0.04 12.80
CA ALA A 369 -14.63 -1.26 13.31
C ALA A 369 -15.14 -2.16 12.19
N GLY A 370 -15.76 -1.57 11.15
CA GLY A 370 -16.26 -2.31 9.99
C GLY A 370 -15.13 -2.96 9.18
N PHE A 371 -14.09 -2.20 8.84
CA PHE A 371 -12.95 -2.75 8.09
C PHE A 371 -12.14 -3.76 8.90
N GLN A 372 -11.96 -3.54 10.21
CA GLN A 372 -11.31 -4.52 11.09
C GLN A 372 -12.06 -5.86 11.10
N ALA A 373 -13.39 -5.83 11.11
CA ALA A 373 -14.20 -7.05 11.09
C ALA A 373 -14.02 -7.87 9.80
N VAL A 374 -13.77 -7.21 8.65
CA VAL A 374 -13.61 -7.89 7.36
C VAL A 374 -12.15 -8.19 7.00
N LEU A 375 -11.19 -7.62 7.71
CA LEU A 375 -9.76 -7.80 7.42
C LEU A 375 -9.32 -9.27 7.49
N SER A 376 -9.96 -10.08 8.36
CA SER A 376 -9.66 -11.52 8.49
C SER A 376 -10.01 -12.33 7.23
N ALA A 377 -10.88 -11.82 6.36
CA ALA A 377 -11.17 -12.40 5.05
C ALA A 377 -10.19 -11.93 3.96
N GLY A 378 -9.29 -11.01 4.29
CA GLY A 378 -8.31 -10.49 3.35
C GLY A 378 -7.29 -11.54 2.93
N MET A 379 -6.82 -11.41 1.69
CA MET A 379 -5.83 -12.30 1.08
C MET A 379 -4.48 -11.58 1.00
N PRO A 380 -3.44 -12.06 1.71
CA PRO A 380 -2.11 -11.48 1.62
C PRO A 380 -1.58 -11.56 0.18
N ARG A 381 -1.08 -10.45 -0.32
CA ARG A 381 -0.42 -10.45 -1.64
C ARG A 381 0.93 -11.19 -1.55
N PRO A 382 1.28 -12.04 -2.53
CA PRO A 382 2.56 -12.74 -2.53
C PRO A 382 3.75 -11.79 -2.51
N ALA A 383 4.77 -12.10 -1.71
CA ALA A 383 6.05 -11.37 -1.68
C ALA A 383 6.91 -11.72 -2.92
N ASN A 384 6.37 -11.50 -4.09
CA ASN A 384 7.03 -11.68 -5.39
C ASN A 384 7.41 -10.31 -5.97
N ALA A 385 8.64 -10.15 -6.41
CA ALA A 385 9.18 -8.87 -6.87
C ALA A 385 8.46 -8.28 -8.10
N GLN A 386 7.78 -9.11 -8.90
CA GLN A 386 7.05 -8.69 -10.09
C GLN A 386 5.53 -8.66 -9.89
N TYR A 387 5.02 -9.07 -8.71
CA TYR A 387 3.58 -9.19 -8.49
C TYR A 387 2.83 -7.89 -8.78
N SER A 388 3.32 -6.76 -8.29
CA SER A 388 2.69 -5.46 -8.54
C SER A 388 2.76 -5.01 -9.99
N SER A 389 3.75 -5.46 -10.75
CA SER A 389 3.89 -5.15 -12.18
C SER A 389 2.81 -5.85 -13.03
N LEU A 390 2.18 -6.91 -12.51
CA LEU A 390 1.12 -7.65 -13.21
C LEU A 390 -0.19 -6.87 -13.31
N TYR A 391 -0.44 -5.93 -12.40
CA TYR A 391 -1.66 -5.11 -12.43
C TYR A 391 -1.77 -4.24 -13.69
N GLY A 392 -0.65 -3.81 -14.26
CA GLY A 392 -0.64 -2.99 -15.48
C GLY A 392 -1.23 -3.71 -16.70
N PRO A 393 -0.63 -4.84 -17.14
CA PRO A 393 -1.19 -5.68 -18.21
C PRO A 393 -2.64 -6.10 -17.91
N PHE A 394 -2.93 -6.51 -16.67
CA PHE A 394 -4.27 -6.93 -16.27
C PHE A 394 -5.28 -5.78 -16.41
N GLY A 395 -4.97 -4.59 -15.92
CA GLY A 395 -5.87 -3.43 -16.02
C GLY A 395 -6.16 -3.01 -17.46
N THR A 396 -5.15 -3.06 -18.33
CA THR A 396 -5.29 -2.76 -19.76
C THR A 396 -6.28 -3.70 -20.43
N GLU A 397 -6.10 -5.00 -20.27
CA GLU A 397 -6.98 -6.00 -20.90
C GLU A 397 -8.34 -6.06 -20.20
N LEU A 398 -8.41 -5.91 -18.87
CA LEU A 398 -9.67 -5.81 -18.12
C LEU A 398 -10.57 -4.72 -18.68
N THR A 399 -10.03 -3.53 -18.94
CA THR A 399 -10.79 -2.42 -19.51
C THR A 399 -11.39 -2.81 -20.87
N LYS A 400 -10.64 -3.44 -21.76
CA LYS A 400 -11.13 -3.92 -23.06
C LYS A 400 -12.23 -4.98 -22.90
N ILE A 401 -12.05 -5.92 -21.97
CA ILE A 401 -13.05 -6.96 -21.65
C ILE A 401 -14.35 -6.32 -21.17
N LEU A 402 -14.27 -5.41 -20.18
CA LEU A 402 -15.45 -4.80 -19.56
C LEU A 402 -16.19 -3.85 -20.50
N THR A 403 -15.49 -3.23 -21.46
CA THR A 403 -16.08 -2.38 -22.50
C THR A 403 -16.55 -3.17 -23.74
N GLY A 404 -16.38 -4.49 -23.74
CA GLY A 404 -16.84 -5.37 -24.83
C GLY A 404 -15.96 -5.34 -26.09
N GLN A 405 -14.76 -4.76 -26.00
CA GLN A 405 -13.80 -4.74 -27.11
C GLN A 405 -13.13 -6.11 -27.32
N GLU A 406 -13.05 -6.91 -26.26
CA GLU A 406 -12.51 -8.27 -26.31
C GLU A 406 -13.39 -9.26 -25.51
N SER A 407 -13.30 -10.54 -25.86
CA SER A 407 -13.86 -11.60 -25.02
C SER A 407 -13.01 -11.80 -23.76
N VAL A 408 -13.59 -12.32 -22.68
CA VAL A 408 -12.84 -12.63 -21.46
C VAL A 408 -11.67 -13.57 -21.76
N GLN A 409 -11.91 -14.62 -22.56
CA GLN A 409 -10.87 -15.59 -22.91
C GLN A 409 -9.70 -14.93 -23.65
N ALA A 410 -9.98 -14.06 -24.63
CA ALA A 410 -8.92 -13.39 -25.41
C ALA A 410 -8.12 -12.41 -24.54
N GLY A 411 -8.80 -11.57 -23.77
CA GLY A 411 -8.14 -10.61 -22.90
C GLY A 411 -7.28 -11.26 -21.83
N MET A 412 -7.79 -12.33 -21.15
CA MET A 412 -7.01 -13.03 -20.13
C MET A 412 -5.81 -13.79 -20.72
N SER A 413 -5.95 -14.32 -21.95
CA SER A 413 -4.79 -14.86 -22.69
C SER A 413 -3.75 -13.80 -23.01
N ASN A 414 -4.17 -12.58 -23.40
CA ASN A 414 -3.27 -11.46 -23.63
C ASN A 414 -2.54 -11.02 -22.35
N VAL A 415 -3.25 -10.98 -21.20
CA VAL A 415 -2.61 -10.74 -19.89
C VAL A 415 -1.54 -11.78 -19.62
N THR A 416 -1.83 -13.07 -19.84
CA THR A 416 -0.87 -14.16 -19.64
C THR A 416 0.38 -13.97 -20.46
N VAL A 417 0.24 -13.66 -21.77
CA VAL A 417 1.38 -13.42 -22.69
C VAL A 417 2.23 -12.22 -22.24
N GLN A 418 1.59 -11.15 -21.79
CA GLN A 418 2.31 -9.96 -21.29
C GLN A 418 3.01 -10.25 -19.96
N SER A 419 2.34 -10.95 -19.05
CA SER A 419 2.87 -11.33 -17.74
C SER A 419 4.03 -12.32 -17.84
N GLN A 420 4.05 -13.19 -18.85
CA GLN A 420 5.15 -14.12 -19.11
C GLN A 420 6.49 -13.39 -19.35
N LYS A 421 6.46 -12.16 -19.89
CA LYS A 421 7.67 -11.35 -20.08
C LYS A 421 8.23 -10.82 -18.76
N LEU A 422 7.35 -10.63 -17.76
CA LEU A 422 7.72 -10.16 -16.40
C LEU A 422 8.18 -11.34 -15.53
N LEU A 423 7.62 -12.51 -15.76
CA LEU A 423 7.86 -13.74 -15.01
C LEU A 423 8.22 -14.89 -15.98
N PRO A 424 9.39 -14.84 -16.64
CA PRO A 424 9.76 -15.82 -17.65
C PRO A 424 9.88 -17.26 -17.11
N ASP A 425 10.13 -17.42 -15.81
CA ASP A 425 10.23 -18.71 -15.13
C ASP A 425 8.89 -19.33 -14.72
N TYR A 426 7.78 -18.61 -14.95
CA TYR A 426 6.43 -19.07 -14.63
C TYR A 426 5.78 -19.70 -15.86
N ALA A 427 5.16 -20.86 -15.68
CA ALA A 427 4.41 -21.50 -16.76
C ALA A 427 3.10 -20.74 -17.02
N ALA A 428 2.78 -20.48 -18.28
CA ALA A 428 1.43 -20.04 -18.69
C ALA A 428 0.43 -21.18 -18.51
N GLN A 429 -0.73 -20.90 -17.94
CA GLN A 429 -1.89 -21.83 -17.92
C GLN A 429 -2.89 -21.41 -18.99
#